data_ce86210222c570376eb8e29147e5379c
#
_entry.id   ce86210222c570376eb8e29147e5379c
#
_cell.length_a   1.000
_cell.length_b   1.000
_cell.length_c   1.000
_cell.angle_alpha   90.00
_cell.angle_beta   90.00
_cell.angle_gamma   90.00
#
_symmetry.space_group_name_H-M   'P 1'
#
loop_
_entity.id
_entity.type
_entity.pdbx_description
1 polymer ?
#
loop_
_entity_poly.entity_id
_entity_poly.type
_entity_poly.pdbx_seq_one_letter_code
_entity_poly.pdbx_strand_id
1 'polypeptide(L)'
;MITIDCKKKISDDFSIDARLEINKGSFVCLYGRSGSGKTTLLRILAGFLRADSGSIKDGDRVLQEGNEFLSAGKRRIGFLFQDYALFENMSVTGNLLFARNDPQKAAMLLEILELSEFAKSGVEGLSGGQKQRVALARALMQEPEILLLDEPLSALDFTMREKIQEYLLKIHEQFHQTVILVSHDVSEIYRLCKRVYEMKDGRIVRTGTPEEIFLKTNGSQKFSFAGKIVDLQARDGVKVAVVAIGSQLCEVVLSNTEVEGLQVGDEVKTGAKAFNITLHKI
;
A
#
# COMPACT_ATOMS: atom_id res chain seq x y z
N MET A 1 14.31 11.19 -12.34
CA MET A 1 12.88 10.82 -12.53
C MET A 1 12.84 9.38 -12.97
N ILE A 2 11.93 8.59 -12.42
CA ILE A 2 11.65 7.21 -12.88
C ILE A 2 10.47 7.30 -13.84
N THR A 3 10.64 6.81 -15.05
CA THR A 3 9.60 6.78 -16.08
C THR A 3 9.20 5.33 -16.38
N ILE A 4 7.92 5.05 -16.35
CA ILE A 4 7.37 3.74 -16.68
C ILE A 4 6.31 3.97 -17.77
N ASP A 5 6.52 3.41 -18.93
CA ASP A 5 5.56 3.31 -20.02
C ASP A 5 5.64 1.89 -20.56
N CYS A 6 4.78 1.00 -20.08
CA CYS A 6 4.93 -0.41 -20.38
C CYS A 6 3.60 -1.13 -20.58
N LYS A 7 3.64 -2.14 -21.44
CA LYS A 7 2.52 -3.06 -21.66
C LYS A 7 2.94 -4.48 -21.37
N LYS A 8 2.05 -5.24 -20.72
CA LYS A 8 2.26 -6.64 -20.41
C LYS A 8 0.94 -7.41 -20.45
N LYS A 9 0.83 -8.37 -21.34
CA LYS A 9 -0.29 -9.33 -21.31
C LYS A 9 -0.05 -10.34 -20.20
N ILE A 10 -1.01 -10.50 -19.30
CA ILE A 10 -0.95 -11.45 -18.18
C ILE A 10 -1.83 -12.66 -18.46
N SER A 11 -3.04 -12.42 -18.97
CA SER A 11 -3.98 -13.44 -19.43
C SER A 11 -4.72 -12.94 -20.66
N ASP A 12 -5.68 -13.72 -21.17
CA ASP A 12 -6.49 -13.27 -22.32
C ASP A 12 -7.39 -12.08 -21.94
N ASP A 13 -7.83 -12.01 -20.68
CA ASP A 13 -8.76 -11.00 -20.20
C ASP A 13 -8.07 -9.87 -19.41
N PHE A 14 -6.74 -9.98 -19.11
CA PHE A 14 -6.06 -9.01 -18.29
C PHE A 14 -4.67 -8.62 -18.80
N SER A 15 -4.45 -7.34 -18.92
CA SER A 15 -3.15 -6.77 -19.30
C SER A 15 -2.82 -5.52 -18.48
N ILE A 16 -1.53 -5.30 -18.28
CA ILE A 16 -0.99 -4.03 -17.78
C ILE A 16 -0.76 -3.11 -18.99
N ASP A 17 -1.24 -1.88 -18.92
CA ASP A 17 -0.95 -0.77 -19.84
C ASP A 17 -0.77 0.48 -18.98
N ALA A 18 0.42 0.63 -18.40
CA ALA A 18 0.68 1.62 -17.35
C ALA A 18 1.69 2.67 -17.81
N ARG A 19 1.30 3.93 -17.64
CA ARG A 19 2.18 5.08 -17.84
C ARG A 19 2.19 5.95 -16.59
N LEU A 20 3.37 6.15 -16.01
CA LEU A 20 3.56 7.01 -14.84
C LEU A 20 5.00 7.52 -14.75
N GLU A 21 5.14 8.67 -14.10
CA GLU A 21 6.41 9.34 -13.82
C GLU A 21 6.52 9.57 -12.32
N ILE A 22 7.66 9.16 -11.74
CA ILE A 22 7.92 9.25 -10.30
C ILE A 22 9.19 10.07 -10.10
N ASN A 23 9.10 11.12 -9.30
CA ASN A 23 10.28 11.91 -8.95
C ASN A 23 11.22 11.09 -8.07
N LYS A 24 12.53 11.15 -8.34
CA LYS A 24 13.53 10.53 -7.46
C LYS A 24 13.43 11.12 -6.05
N GLY A 25 13.65 10.29 -5.05
CA GLY A 25 13.55 10.70 -3.66
C GLY A 25 12.13 11.00 -3.20
N SER A 26 11.09 10.57 -3.92
CA SER A 26 9.72 10.70 -3.46
C SER A 26 9.19 9.43 -2.79
N PHE A 27 8.26 9.61 -1.86
CA PHE A 27 7.47 8.53 -1.28
C PHE A 27 6.08 8.56 -1.91
N VAL A 28 5.76 7.55 -2.73
CA VAL A 28 4.51 7.51 -3.50
C VAL A 28 3.75 6.22 -3.26
N CYS A 29 2.43 6.26 -3.49
CA CYS A 29 1.58 5.09 -3.39
C CYS A 29 1.03 4.66 -4.74
N LEU A 30 1.01 3.36 -4.97
CA LEU A 30 0.25 2.71 -6.01
C LEU A 30 -1.01 2.11 -5.36
N TYR A 31 -2.14 2.77 -5.53
CA TYR A 31 -3.43 2.46 -4.90
C TYR A 31 -4.39 1.80 -5.89
N GLY A 32 -5.30 0.97 -5.39
CA GLY A 32 -6.36 0.36 -6.21
C GLY A 32 -6.86 -0.96 -5.64
N ARG A 33 -7.96 -1.47 -6.16
CA ARG A 33 -8.57 -2.74 -5.72
C ARG A 33 -7.62 -3.92 -5.88
N SER A 34 -7.86 -5.00 -5.15
CA SER A 34 -7.16 -6.27 -5.39
C SER A 34 -7.37 -6.71 -6.84
N GLY A 35 -6.34 -7.29 -7.47
CA GLY A 35 -6.39 -7.68 -8.87
C GLY A 35 -6.17 -6.54 -9.89
N SER A 36 -6.05 -5.27 -9.48
CA SER A 36 -5.84 -4.16 -10.43
C SER A 36 -4.48 -4.15 -11.13
N GLY A 37 -3.52 -5.01 -10.71
CA GLY A 37 -2.21 -5.16 -11.34
C GLY A 37 -1.04 -4.49 -10.62
N LYS A 38 -1.22 -3.95 -9.41
CA LYS A 38 -0.19 -3.24 -8.63
C LYS A 38 1.07 -4.06 -8.41
N THR A 39 0.94 -5.25 -7.82
CA THR A 39 2.05 -6.20 -7.60
C THR A 39 2.75 -6.56 -8.91
N THR A 40 1.97 -6.74 -9.98
CA THR A 40 2.54 -7.06 -11.31
C THR A 40 3.39 -5.89 -11.82
N LEU A 41 2.92 -4.65 -11.69
CA LEU A 41 3.68 -3.46 -12.08
C LEU A 41 4.95 -3.31 -11.25
N LEU A 42 4.90 -3.55 -9.92
CA LEU A 42 6.10 -3.59 -9.09
C LEU A 42 7.10 -4.67 -9.55
N ARG A 43 6.62 -5.86 -9.88
CA ARG A 43 7.49 -6.96 -10.40
C ARG A 43 8.13 -6.61 -11.73
N ILE A 44 7.42 -5.89 -12.61
CA ILE A 44 7.98 -5.39 -13.87
C ILE A 44 9.08 -4.35 -13.57
N LEU A 45 8.82 -3.38 -12.70
CA LEU A 45 9.81 -2.38 -12.31
C LEU A 45 11.04 -3.00 -11.64
N ALA A 46 10.84 -4.00 -10.79
CA ALA A 46 11.94 -4.72 -10.13
C ALA A 46 12.76 -5.61 -11.08
N GLY A 47 12.24 -5.93 -12.27
CA GLY A 47 12.91 -6.80 -13.25
C GLY A 47 12.71 -8.29 -12.98
N PHE A 48 11.69 -8.66 -12.20
CA PHE A 48 11.26 -10.07 -12.05
C PHE A 48 10.34 -10.50 -13.19
N LEU A 49 9.70 -9.53 -13.84
CA LEU A 49 8.83 -9.75 -14.99
C LEU A 49 9.23 -8.78 -16.11
N ARG A 50 9.39 -9.28 -17.34
CA ARG A 50 9.66 -8.45 -18.50
C ARG A 50 8.34 -7.92 -19.09
N ALA A 51 8.25 -6.63 -19.35
CA ALA A 51 7.17 -6.05 -20.14
C ALA A 51 7.26 -6.52 -21.61
N ASP A 52 6.13 -6.65 -22.28
CA ASP A 52 6.09 -7.09 -23.68
C ASP A 52 6.50 -5.94 -24.62
N SER A 53 6.20 -4.69 -24.23
CA SER A 53 6.60 -3.50 -24.98
C SER A 53 6.68 -2.30 -24.06
N GLY A 54 7.33 -1.23 -24.57
CA GLY A 54 7.48 0.04 -23.89
C GLY A 54 8.88 0.24 -23.30
N SER A 55 8.99 1.20 -22.39
CA SER A 55 10.25 1.66 -21.82
C SER A 55 10.13 1.91 -20.32
N ILE A 56 11.13 1.49 -19.57
CA ILE A 56 11.26 1.74 -18.13
C ILE A 56 12.65 2.30 -17.90
N LYS A 57 12.73 3.50 -17.33
CA LYS A 57 13.98 4.21 -17.10
C LYS A 57 14.07 4.78 -15.69
N ASP A 58 15.27 4.84 -15.15
CA ASP A 58 15.60 5.55 -13.93
C ASP A 58 16.62 6.65 -14.26
N GLY A 59 16.12 7.86 -14.54
CA GLY A 59 16.90 8.92 -15.18
C GLY A 59 17.38 8.48 -16.55
N ASP A 60 18.69 8.55 -16.76
CA ASP A 60 19.33 8.12 -18.02
C ASP A 60 19.55 6.61 -18.09
N ARG A 61 19.35 5.90 -16.97
CA ARG A 61 19.57 4.46 -16.89
C ARG A 61 18.36 3.71 -17.44
N VAL A 62 18.55 2.98 -18.53
CA VAL A 62 17.55 2.10 -19.11
C VAL A 62 17.43 0.82 -18.26
N LEU A 63 16.25 0.57 -17.69
CA LEU A 63 15.92 -0.67 -16.99
C LEU A 63 15.31 -1.70 -17.94
N GLN A 64 14.52 -1.23 -18.91
CA GLN A 64 14.00 -2.00 -20.03
C GLN A 64 13.64 -1.07 -21.19
N GLU A 65 14.07 -1.38 -22.41
CA GLU A 65 13.62 -0.73 -23.64
C GLU A 65 13.94 -1.64 -24.83
N GLY A 66 12.95 -1.97 -25.66
CA GLY A 66 13.13 -2.88 -26.77
C GLY A 66 13.72 -4.24 -26.33
N ASN A 67 14.93 -4.55 -26.83
CA ASN A 67 15.66 -5.77 -26.46
C ASN A 67 16.50 -5.63 -25.19
N GLU A 68 16.74 -4.40 -24.73
CA GLU A 68 17.49 -4.16 -23.50
C GLU A 68 16.64 -4.50 -22.29
N PHE A 69 17.19 -5.32 -21.40
CA PHE A 69 16.55 -5.73 -20.16
C PHE A 69 17.59 -5.91 -19.07
N LEU A 70 17.54 -5.03 -18.09
CA LEU A 70 18.39 -5.11 -16.92
C LEU A 70 17.75 -6.06 -15.92
N SER A 71 18.46 -7.13 -15.55
CA SER A 71 17.98 -8.12 -14.57
C SER A 71 17.81 -7.51 -13.16
N ALA A 72 16.94 -8.07 -12.35
CA ALA A 72 16.59 -7.58 -11.02
C ALA A 72 17.82 -7.27 -10.14
N GLY A 73 18.79 -8.19 -10.05
CA GLY A 73 20.01 -8.01 -9.26
C GLY A 73 20.90 -6.84 -9.68
N LYS A 74 20.69 -6.30 -10.90
CA LYS A 74 21.43 -5.13 -11.40
C LYS A 74 20.66 -3.82 -11.29
N ARG A 75 19.38 -3.82 -10.87
CA ARG A 75 18.54 -2.62 -10.81
C ARG A 75 18.73 -1.74 -9.58
N ARG A 76 19.41 -2.21 -8.55
CA ARG A 76 19.57 -1.53 -7.24
C ARG A 76 18.21 -1.21 -6.60
N ILE A 77 17.28 -2.14 -6.72
CA ILE A 77 15.92 -2.04 -6.19
C ILE A 77 15.77 -3.01 -5.03
N GLY A 78 15.38 -2.49 -3.86
CA GLY A 78 14.92 -3.31 -2.74
C GLY A 78 13.45 -3.68 -2.94
N PHE A 79 13.08 -4.93 -2.69
CA PHE A 79 11.71 -5.39 -2.85
C PHE A 79 11.25 -6.14 -1.61
N LEU A 80 10.12 -5.71 -1.05
CA LEU A 80 9.39 -6.48 -0.06
C LEU A 80 8.19 -7.15 -0.73
N PHE A 81 8.23 -8.48 -0.76
CA PHE A 81 7.17 -9.31 -1.34
C PHE A 81 6.02 -9.52 -0.36
N GLN A 82 4.81 -9.66 -0.88
CA GLN A 82 3.62 -9.94 -0.09
C GLN A 82 3.70 -11.31 0.63
N ASP A 83 4.36 -12.29 0.03
CA ASP A 83 4.61 -13.63 0.57
C ASP A 83 5.92 -13.72 1.39
N TYR A 84 6.52 -12.55 1.69
CA TYR A 84 7.77 -12.37 2.42
C TYR A 84 9.01 -12.97 1.75
N ALA A 85 8.90 -14.08 1.01
CA ALA A 85 9.96 -14.78 0.30
C ALA A 85 11.23 -14.99 1.16
N LEU A 86 11.07 -15.38 2.44
CA LEU A 86 12.18 -15.63 3.35
C LEU A 86 12.85 -16.97 3.04
N PHE A 87 14.16 -17.04 3.28
CA PHE A 87 14.91 -18.27 3.17
C PHE A 87 14.71 -19.14 4.42
N GLU A 88 13.95 -20.21 4.31
CA GLU A 88 13.58 -21.09 5.43
C GLU A 88 14.77 -21.82 6.04
N ASN A 89 15.80 -22.11 5.24
CA ASN A 89 17.04 -22.75 5.66
C ASN A 89 18.04 -21.79 6.36
N MET A 90 17.64 -20.53 6.60
CA MET A 90 18.48 -19.52 7.24
C MET A 90 17.84 -18.99 8.52
N SER A 91 18.68 -18.54 9.47
CA SER A 91 18.22 -17.77 10.61
C SER A 91 17.70 -16.39 10.18
N VAL A 92 17.05 -15.67 11.10
CA VAL A 92 16.64 -14.29 10.89
C VAL A 92 17.84 -13.43 10.47
N THR A 93 18.94 -13.46 11.23
CA THR A 93 20.17 -12.74 10.87
C THR A 93 20.73 -13.22 9.53
N GLY A 94 20.70 -14.52 9.26
CA GLY A 94 21.15 -15.09 7.98
C GLY A 94 20.39 -14.52 6.78
N ASN A 95 19.07 -14.34 6.89
CA ASN A 95 18.25 -13.71 5.87
C ASN A 95 18.69 -12.25 5.58
N LEU A 96 19.05 -11.50 6.62
CA LEU A 96 19.53 -10.12 6.45
C LEU A 96 20.92 -10.10 5.80
N LEU A 97 21.85 -10.87 6.34
CA LEU A 97 23.24 -10.92 5.85
C LEU A 97 23.36 -11.49 4.44
N PHE A 98 22.41 -12.31 4.01
CA PHE A 98 22.34 -12.74 2.62
C PHE A 98 22.12 -11.60 1.64
N ALA A 99 21.32 -10.60 2.03
CA ALA A 99 21.09 -9.42 1.19
C ALA A 99 22.33 -8.50 1.13
N ARG A 100 23.02 -8.32 2.26
CA ARG A 100 24.27 -7.58 2.38
C ARG A 100 25.02 -8.05 3.62
N ASN A 101 26.27 -8.41 3.47
CA ASN A 101 27.11 -8.82 4.59
C ASN A 101 27.58 -7.60 5.41
N ASP A 102 26.70 -7.09 6.27
CA ASP A 102 26.92 -5.97 7.18
C ASP A 102 26.29 -6.31 8.54
N PRO A 103 27.05 -6.94 9.46
CA PRO A 103 26.56 -7.35 10.77
C PRO A 103 26.09 -6.19 11.66
N GLN A 104 26.72 -5.01 11.54
CA GLN A 104 26.35 -3.84 12.36
C GLN A 104 24.97 -3.33 11.94
N LYS A 105 24.75 -3.19 10.63
CA LYS A 105 23.46 -2.79 10.08
C LYS A 105 22.38 -3.84 10.37
N ALA A 106 22.70 -5.12 10.25
CA ALA A 106 21.75 -6.18 10.59
C ALA A 106 21.30 -6.09 12.05
N ALA A 107 22.25 -5.91 12.99
CA ALA A 107 21.93 -5.74 14.42
C ALA A 107 21.03 -4.50 14.66
N MET A 108 21.36 -3.36 14.06
CA MET A 108 20.57 -2.13 14.16
C MET A 108 19.13 -2.34 13.62
N LEU A 109 18.97 -2.98 12.47
CA LEU A 109 17.64 -3.25 11.89
C LEU A 109 16.84 -4.22 12.74
N LEU A 110 17.49 -5.25 13.32
CA LEU A 110 16.83 -6.20 14.22
C LEU A 110 16.35 -5.53 15.52
N GLU A 111 17.11 -4.58 16.05
CA GLU A 111 16.71 -3.80 17.23
C GLU A 111 15.50 -2.91 16.92
N ILE A 112 15.57 -2.10 15.85
CA ILE A 112 14.50 -1.18 15.45
C ILE A 112 13.19 -1.93 15.17
N LEU A 113 13.27 -3.12 14.56
CA LEU A 113 12.11 -3.92 14.19
C LEU A 113 11.70 -4.90 15.30
N GLU A 114 12.27 -4.78 16.50
CA GLU A 114 11.98 -5.64 17.66
C GLU A 114 12.12 -7.15 17.33
N LEU A 115 13.22 -7.50 16.69
CA LEU A 115 13.55 -8.87 16.27
C LEU A 115 14.83 -9.41 16.90
N SER A 116 15.47 -8.65 17.83
CA SER A 116 16.77 -9.02 18.39
C SER A 116 16.75 -10.38 19.10
N GLU A 117 15.67 -10.71 19.79
CA GLU A 117 15.50 -12.00 20.48
C GLU A 117 15.39 -13.20 19.50
N PHE A 118 14.92 -12.92 18.27
CA PHE A 118 14.75 -13.92 17.20
C PHE A 118 15.97 -14.02 16.26
N ALA A 119 17.03 -13.24 16.50
CA ALA A 119 18.17 -13.11 15.58
C ALA A 119 18.76 -14.45 15.11
N LYS A 120 18.86 -15.41 16.03
CA LYS A 120 19.41 -16.75 15.77
C LYS A 120 18.36 -17.81 15.42
N SER A 121 17.08 -17.48 15.54
CA SER A 121 15.97 -18.40 15.26
C SER A 121 15.80 -18.62 13.75
N GLY A 122 15.33 -19.82 13.37
CA GLY A 122 14.81 -20.06 12.02
C GLY A 122 13.52 -19.28 11.80
N VAL A 123 13.22 -18.97 10.54
CA VAL A 123 12.06 -18.15 10.18
C VAL A 123 10.73 -18.92 10.18
N GLU A 124 10.76 -20.25 10.20
CA GLU A 124 9.54 -21.07 10.17
C GLU A 124 8.64 -20.84 11.37
N GLY A 125 9.22 -20.75 12.58
CA GLY A 125 8.51 -20.58 13.86
C GLY A 125 8.01 -19.15 14.12
N LEU A 126 8.29 -18.20 13.24
CA LEU A 126 7.88 -16.81 13.39
C LEU A 126 6.40 -16.61 13.05
N SER A 127 5.74 -15.68 13.77
CA SER A 127 4.41 -15.20 13.38
C SER A 127 4.44 -14.45 12.04
N GLY A 128 3.28 -14.27 11.41
CA GLY A 128 3.17 -13.52 10.15
C GLY A 128 3.76 -12.11 10.25
N GLY A 129 3.47 -11.38 11.33
CA GLY A 129 4.02 -10.05 11.56
C GLY A 129 5.54 -10.05 11.79
N GLN A 130 6.09 -11.06 12.46
CA GLN A 130 7.55 -11.22 12.60
C GLN A 130 8.21 -11.51 11.25
N LYS A 131 7.64 -12.43 10.45
CA LYS A 131 8.11 -12.73 9.08
C LYS A 131 8.11 -11.48 8.21
N GLN A 132 7.05 -10.67 8.28
CA GLN A 132 6.93 -9.41 7.55
C GLN A 132 8.05 -8.42 7.95
N ARG A 133 8.33 -8.28 9.25
CA ARG A 133 9.41 -7.42 9.75
C ARG A 133 10.79 -7.90 9.30
N VAL A 134 11.04 -9.22 9.30
CA VAL A 134 12.30 -9.79 8.77
C VAL A 134 12.46 -9.49 7.28
N ALA A 135 11.40 -9.63 6.48
CA ALA A 135 11.43 -9.34 5.05
C ALA A 135 11.68 -7.85 4.78
N LEU A 136 11.07 -6.96 5.59
CA LEU A 136 11.33 -5.52 5.53
C LEU A 136 12.78 -5.21 5.88
N ALA A 137 13.31 -5.77 6.99
CA ALA A 137 14.71 -5.62 7.37
C ALA A 137 15.65 -6.04 6.23
N ARG A 138 15.39 -7.20 5.62
CA ARG A 138 16.18 -7.70 4.48
C ARG A 138 16.16 -6.75 3.27
N ALA A 139 15.00 -6.18 2.93
CA ALA A 139 14.89 -5.22 1.85
C ALA A 139 15.70 -3.94 2.14
N LEU A 140 15.76 -3.50 3.39
CA LEU A 140 16.50 -2.31 3.84
C LEU A 140 18.01 -2.53 3.96
N MET A 141 18.47 -3.78 4.06
CA MET A 141 19.91 -4.09 4.13
C MET A 141 20.70 -3.56 2.96
N GLN A 142 20.13 -3.60 1.75
CA GLN A 142 20.81 -3.25 0.50
C GLN A 142 20.97 -1.75 0.26
N GLU A 143 20.35 -0.88 1.08
CA GLU A 143 20.29 0.58 0.84
C GLU A 143 19.91 0.90 -0.62
N PRO A 144 18.76 0.43 -1.06
CA PRO A 144 18.39 0.55 -2.46
C PRO A 144 18.10 2.01 -2.84
N GLU A 145 18.36 2.37 -4.11
CA GLU A 145 17.95 3.68 -4.65
C GLU A 145 16.42 3.76 -4.79
N ILE A 146 15.78 2.62 -5.04
CA ILE A 146 14.32 2.47 -5.14
C ILE A 146 13.88 1.34 -4.21
N LEU A 147 12.96 1.61 -3.31
CA LEU A 147 12.37 0.64 -2.39
C LEU A 147 10.92 0.37 -2.79
N LEU A 148 10.61 -0.87 -3.13
CA LEU A 148 9.26 -1.32 -3.48
C LEU A 148 8.68 -2.11 -2.31
N LEU A 149 7.55 -1.65 -1.80
CA LEU A 149 6.87 -2.21 -0.64
C LEU A 149 5.46 -2.68 -1.04
N ASP A 150 5.26 -3.99 -1.09
CA ASP A 150 3.96 -4.59 -1.43
C ASP A 150 3.23 -4.98 -0.15
N GLU A 151 2.29 -4.15 0.30
CA GLU A 151 1.51 -4.26 1.54
C GLU A 151 2.37 -4.49 2.80
N PRO A 152 3.37 -3.61 3.08
CA PRO A 152 4.41 -3.84 4.08
C PRO A 152 3.92 -3.87 5.53
N LEU A 153 2.71 -3.41 5.82
CA LEU A 153 2.21 -3.24 7.19
C LEU A 153 0.90 -4.00 7.43
N SER A 154 0.43 -4.80 6.47
CA SER A 154 -0.89 -5.44 6.50
C SER A 154 -1.07 -6.46 7.66
N ALA A 155 -0.01 -7.15 8.07
CA ALA A 155 -0.02 -8.18 9.12
C ALA A 155 0.41 -7.65 10.50
N LEU A 156 0.51 -6.33 10.68
CA LEU A 156 0.99 -5.71 11.91
C LEU A 156 -0.15 -5.12 12.73
N ASP A 157 -0.01 -5.20 14.05
CA ASP A 157 -0.87 -4.45 14.98
C ASP A 157 -0.64 -2.94 14.86
N PHE A 158 -1.55 -2.16 15.45
CA PHE A 158 -1.55 -0.71 15.35
C PHE A 158 -0.24 -0.07 15.84
N THR A 159 0.24 -0.49 17.02
CA THR A 159 1.44 0.10 17.65
C THR A 159 2.69 -0.16 16.81
N MET A 160 2.85 -1.40 16.32
CA MET A 160 3.99 -1.77 15.47
C MET A 160 3.92 -1.07 14.12
N ARG A 161 2.72 -0.94 13.54
CA ARG A 161 2.51 -0.20 12.29
C ARG A 161 2.98 1.23 12.40
N GLU A 162 2.62 1.95 13.47
CA GLU A 162 3.07 3.33 13.69
C GLU A 162 4.59 3.44 13.80
N LYS A 163 5.23 2.55 14.57
CA LYS A 163 6.70 2.53 14.71
C LYS A 163 7.41 2.32 13.36
N ILE A 164 6.91 1.38 12.54
CA ILE A 164 7.54 1.12 11.24
C ILE A 164 7.29 2.27 10.27
N GLN A 165 6.12 2.91 10.29
CA GLN A 165 5.86 4.11 9.51
C GLN A 165 6.85 5.23 9.84
N GLU A 166 7.07 5.50 11.13
CA GLU A 166 8.07 6.49 11.57
C GLU A 166 9.49 6.12 11.12
N TYR A 167 9.83 4.84 11.18
CA TYR A 167 11.13 4.36 10.74
C TYR A 167 11.31 4.52 9.22
N LEU A 168 10.29 4.17 8.44
CA LEU A 168 10.31 4.36 6.98
C LEU A 168 10.45 5.84 6.60
N LEU A 169 9.78 6.75 7.32
CA LEU A 169 9.92 8.20 7.11
C LEU A 169 11.34 8.67 7.43
N LYS A 170 11.92 8.27 8.58
CA LYS A 170 13.29 8.63 8.97
C LYS A 170 14.32 8.15 7.94
N ILE A 171 14.19 6.90 7.46
CA ILE A 171 15.06 6.36 6.42
C ILE A 171 14.90 7.15 5.13
N HIS A 172 13.67 7.42 4.73
CA HIS A 172 13.39 8.18 3.53
C HIS A 172 13.99 9.59 3.58
N GLU A 173 13.87 10.28 4.73
CA GLU A 173 14.46 11.59 4.96
C GLU A 173 16.00 11.56 4.93
N GLN A 174 16.59 10.51 5.52
CA GLN A 174 18.05 10.39 5.62
C GLN A 174 18.71 10.02 4.29
N PHE A 175 18.13 9.10 3.54
CA PHE A 175 18.75 8.53 2.34
C PHE A 175 18.14 9.02 1.04
N HIS A 176 17.05 9.78 1.08
CA HIS A 176 16.34 10.31 -0.08
C HIS A 176 16.02 9.25 -1.16
N GLN A 177 15.85 7.99 -0.74
CA GLN A 177 15.49 6.91 -1.65
C GLN A 177 14.07 7.08 -2.19
N THR A 178 13.82 6.65 -3.41
CA THR A 178 12.46 6.61 -3.95
C THR A 178 11.71 5.41 -3.36
N VAL A 179 10.57 5.65 -2.72
CA VAL A 179 9.73 4.58 -2.16
C VAL A 179 8.43 4.49 -2.93
N ILE A 180 8.10 3.29 -3.40
CA ILE A 180 6.81 2.98 -4.03
C ILE A 180 6.09 1.98 -3.15
N LEU A 181 5.05 2.46 -2.47
CA LEU A 181 4.21 1.70 -1.55
C LEU A 181 2.97 1.18 -2.27
N VAL A 182 2.65 -0.07 -2.12
CA VAL A 182 1.30 -0.59 -2.35
C VAL A 182 0.61 -0.71 -1.01
N SER A 183 -0.50 -0.02 -0.84
CA SER A 183 -1.34 -0.12 0.35
C SER A 183 -2.81 0.14 -0.02
N HIS A 184 -3.71 -0.41 0.78
CA HIS A 184 -5.14 -0.13 0.74
C HIS A 184 -5.60 0.68 1.97
N ASP A 185 -4.72 0.93 2.94
CA ASP A 185 -4.99 1.73 4.13
C ASP A 185 -4.78 3.23 3.83
N VAL A 186 -5.90 3.97 3.81
CA VAL A 186 -5.89 5.41 3.48
C VAL A 186 -5.10 6.23 4.50
N SER A 187 -5.10 5.85 5.78
CA SER A 187 -4.36 6.55 6.83
C SER A 187 -2.85 6.41 6.65
N GLU A 188 -2.40 5.22 6.28
CA GLU A 188 -1.03 4.92 5.92
C GLU A 188 -0.57 5.73 4.70
N ILE A 189 -1.39 5.75 3.65
CA ILE A 189 -1.11 6.49 2.42
C ILE A 189 -1.02 8.00 2.72
N TYR A 190 -1.95 8.53 3.51
CA TYR A 190 -1.99 9.94 3.87
C TYR A 190 -0.77 10.37 4.68
N ARG A 191 -0.30 9.51 5.60
CA ARG A 191 0.87 9.78 6.45
C ARG A 191 2.20 9.69 5.70
N LEU A 192 2.35 8.69 4.82
CA LEU A 192 3.63 8.36 4.20
C LEU A 192 3.83 8.99 2.81
N CYS A 193 2.78 9.12 2.03
CA CYS A 193 2.91 9.39 0.60
C CYS A 193 2.59 10.83 0.24
N LYS A 194 3.39 11.39 -0.66
CA LYS A 194 3.14 12.74 -1.25
C LYS A 194 2.30 12.65 -2.53
N ARG A 195 2.26 11.50 -3.17
CA ARG A 195 1.53 11.28 -4.43
C ARG A 195 0.94 9.88 -4.48
N VAL A 196 -0.26 9.79 -5.04
CA VAL A 196 -0.98 8.54 -5.22
C VAL A 196 -1.25 8.35 -6.70
N TYR A 197 -0.97 7.15 -7.20
CA TYR A 197 -1.32 6.66 -8.52
C TYR A 197 -2.43 5.63 -8.36
N GLU A 198 -3.65 5.97 -8.74
CA GLU A 198 -4.78 5.05 -8.67
C GLU A 198 -4.77 4.14 -9.89
N MET A 199 -4.66 2.83 -9.62
CA MET A 199 -4.62 1.80 -10.64
C MET A 199 -5.94 1.02 -10.70
N LYS A 200 -6.50 0.91 -11.90
CA LYS A 200 -7.70 0.14 -12.19
C LYS A 200 -7.53 -0.62 -13.50
N ASP A 201 -7.88 -1.91 -13.49
CA ASP A 201 -7.87 -2.78 -14.69
C ASP A 201 -6.56 -2.66 -15.50
N GLY A 202 -5.42 -2.71 -14.80
CA GLY A 202 -4.09 -2.64 -15.40
C GLY A 202 -3.61 -1.26 -15.84
N ARG A 203 -4.39 -0.18 -15.60
CA ARG A 203 -4.09 1.19 -16.04
C ARG A 203 -4.05 2.17 -14.87
N ILE A 204 -3.23 3.22 -15.00
CA ILE A 204 -3.29 4.38 -14.09
C ILE A 204 -4.45 5.26 -14.55
N VAL A 205 -5.47 5.39 -13.70
CA VAL A 205 -6.70 6.13 -14.04
C VAL A 205 -6.76 7.51 -13.39
N ARG A 206 -6.05 7.71 -12.27
CA ARG A 206 -5.96 8.99 -11.58
C ARG A 206 -4.59 9.14 -10.92
N THR A 207 -4.14 10.37 -10.81
CA THR A 207 -2.92 10.72 -10.08
C THR A 207 -3.16 12.04 -9.36
N GLY A 208 -2.74 12.11 -8.09
CA GLY A 208 -2.91 13.31 -7.27
C GLY A 208 -2.24 13.17 -5.92
N THR A 209 -2.41 14.17 -5.05
CA THR A 209 -2.06 14.06 -3.64
C THR A 209 -3.06 13.12 -2.93
N PRO A 210 -2.75 12.60 -1.72
CA PRO A 210 -3.72 11.84 -0.93
C PRO A 210 -5.03 12.60 -0.72
N GLU A 211 -4.96 13.91 -0.48
CA GLU A 211 -6.13 14.77 -0.33
C GLU A 211 -7.00 14.79 -1.58
N GLU A 212 -6.39 14.99 -2.75
CA GLU A 212 -7.10 15.04 -4.04
C GLU A 212 -7.76 13.70 -4.41
N ILE A 213 -7.17 12.59 -3.96
CA ILE A 213 -7.67 11.24 -4.26
C ILE A 213 -8.78 10.84 -3.28
N PHE A 214 -8.60 11.09 -1.97
CA PHE A 214 -9.46 10.54 -0.92
C PHE A 214 -10.44 11.55 -0.31
N LEU A 215 -10.07 12.84 -0.24
CA LEU A 215 -10.94 13.86 0.33
C LEU A 215 -11.83 14.47 -0.77
N LYS A 216 -12.89 13.77 -1.16
CA LYS A 216 -13.89 14.33 -2.04
C LYS A 216 -14.80 15.29 -1.27
N THR A 217 -14.53 16.56 -1.35
CA THR A 217 -15.45 17.60 -0.93
C THR A 217 -16.40 17.98 -2.07
N ASN A 218 -17.46 17.20 -2.26
CA ASN A 218 -18.56 17.63 -3.12
C ASN A 218 -19.59 18.40 -2.28
N GLY A 219 -19.59 19.71 -2.35
CA GLY A 219 -20.58 20.58 -1.71
C GLY A 219 -20.38 20.73 -0.18
N SER A 220 -21.49 21.02 0.54
CA SER A 220 -21.51 21.26 1.98
C SER A 220 -21.40 20.02 2.87
N GLN A 221 -21.27 18.83 2.30
CA GLN A 221 -21.07 17.58 3.07
C GLN A 221 -19.58 17.38 3.35
N LYS A 222 -19.17 17.60 4.60
CA LYS A 222 -17.78 17.41 5.04
C LYS A 222 -17.45 15.96 5.45
N PHE A 223 -18.47 15.10 5.62
CA PHE A 223 -18.29 13.68 5.99
C PHE A 223 -19.20 12.83 5.14
N SER A 224 -18.62 11.78 4.55
CA SER A 224 -19.36 10.78 3.81
C SER A 224 -18.69 9.41 4.01
N PHE A 225 -19.45 8.46 4.52
CA PHE A 225 -18.99 7.10 4.74
C PHE A 225 -19.76 6.15 3.81
N ALA A 226 -19.05 5.25 3.16
CA ALA A 226 -19.67 4.14 2.46
C ALA A 226 -20.01 3.04 3.47
N GLY A 227 -21.21 2.51 3.39
CA GLY A 227 -21.67 1.45 4.25
C GLY A 227 -22.69 0.57 3.54
N LYS A 228 -23.10 -0.51 4.22
CA LYS A 228 -24.11 -1.45 3.75
C LYS A 228 -25.30 -1.44 4.67
N ILE A 229 -26.51 -1.34 4.14
CA ILE A 229 -27.74 -1.45 4.94
C ILE A 229 -27.85 -2.89 5.47
N VAL A 230 -27.88 -3.04 6.79
CA VAL A 230 -28.04 -4.34 7.46
C VAL A 230 -29.44 -4.53 8.02
N ASP A 231 -30.18 -3.43 8.27
CA ASP A 231 -31.57 -3.48 8.71
C ASP A 231 -32.31 -2.18 8.35
N LEU A 232 -33.65 -2.29 8.18
CA LEU A 232 -34.57 -1.18 7.95
C LEU A 232 -35.74 -1.30 8.91
N GLN A 233 -35.87 -0.36 9.84
CA GLN A 233 -36.86 -0.38 10.90
C GLN A 233 -37.80 0.82 10.79
N ALA A 234 -39.07 0.61 11.24
CA ALA A 234 -39.99 1.71 11.48
C ALA A 234 -40.16 1.82 13.00
N ARG A 235 -39.74 2.94 13.62
CA ARG A 235 -39.89 3.22 15.05
C ARG A 235 -40.61 4.57 15.23
N ASP A 236 -41.67 4.61 15.99
CA ASP A 236 -42.39 5.85 16.33
C ASP A 236 -42.75 6.75 15.13
N GLY A 237 -43.09 6.15 13.98
CA GLY A 237 -43.46 6.87 12.78
C GLY A 237 -42.25 7.38 11.96
N VAL A 238 -41.05 7.07 12.40
CA VAL A 238 -39.79 7.42 11.71
C VAL A 238 -39.16 6.15 11.11
N LYS A 239 -38.63 6.23 9.90
CA LYS A 239 -37.87 5.14 9.30
C LYS A 239 -36.40 5.27 9.60
N VAL A 240 -35.80 4.19 10.06
CA VAL A 240 -34.39 4.14 10.47
C VAL A 240 -33.69 3.02 9.70
N ALA A 241 -32.59 3.36 9.03
CA ALA A 241 -31.67 2.38 8.47
C ALA A 241 -30.54 2.10 9.44
N VAL A 242 -30.24 0.84 9.69
CA VAL A 242 -29.00 0.42 10.36
C VAL A 242 -27.96 0.16 9.27
N VAL A 243 -26.89 0.91 9.28
CA VAL A 243 -25.83 0.85 8.28
C VAL A 243 -24.53 0.37 8.90
N ALA A 244 -23.95 -0.68 8.34
CA ALA A 244 -22.62 -1.14 8.72
C ALA A 244 -21.57 -0.29 7.98
N ILE A 245 -20.70 0.38 8.74
CA ILE A 245 -19.60 1.22 8.24
C ILE A 245 -18.30 0.66 8.84
N GLY A 246 -17.53 -0.06 8.04
CA GLY A 246 -16.37 -0.79 8.55
C GLY A 246 -16.78 -1.81 9.63
N SER A 247 -16.25 -1.69 10.84
CA SER A 247 -16.57 -2.52 12.02
C SER A 247 -17.65 -1.93 12.92
N GLN A 248 -18.29 -0.83 12.53
CA GLN A 248 -19.29 -0.13 13.35
C GLN A 248 -20.67 -0.17 12.71
N LEU A 249 -21.71 -0.12 13.57
CA LEU A 249 -23.09 0.07 13.15
C LEU A 249 -23.50 1.50 13.45
N CYS A 250 -24.19 2.13 12.50
CA CYS A 250 -24.72 3.49 12.61
C CYS A 250 -26.21 3.48 12.29
N GLU A 251 -27.02 4.14 13.12
CA GLU A 251 -28.44 4.38 12.83
C GLU A 251 -28.58 5.70 12.05
N VAL A 252 -29.26 5.64 10.92
CA VAL A 252 -29.55 6.79 10.07
C VAL A 252 -31.07 6.94 9.95
N VAL A 253 -31.55 8.10 10.42
CA VAL A 253 -32.97 8.46 10.27
C VAL A 253 -33.20 8.88 8.84
N LEU A 254 -34.19 8.28 8.20
CA LEU A 254 -34.53 8.52 6.79
C LEU A 254 -35.82 9.30 6.66
N SER A 255 -35.84 10.26 5.75
CA SER A 255 -37.09 10.88 5.29
C SER A 255 -37.88 9.91 4.41
N ASN A 256 -39.16 10.17 4.21
CA ASN A 256 -40.03 9.33 3.38
C ASN A 256 -39.53 9.20 1.94
N THR A 257 -38.89 10.24 1.41
CA THR A 257 -38.31 10.24 0.04
C THR A 257 -36.99 9.48 -0.04
N GLU A 258 -36.23 9.41 1.04
CA GLU A 258 -34.93 8.70 1.07
C GLU A 258 -35.09 7.19 1.21
N VAL A 259 -36.25 6.72 1.66
CA VAL A 259 -36.52 5.28 1.85
C VAL A 259 -36.93 4.60 0.55
N GLU A 260 -37.47 5.37 -0.42
CA GLU A 260 -37.96 4.80 -1.67
C GLU A 260 -36.82 4.12 -2.44
N GLY A 261 -36.95 2.80 -2.63
CA GLY A 261 -35.99 1.98 -3.37
C GLY A 261 -34.83 1.41 -2.55
N LEU A 262 -34.71 1.73 -1.24
CA LEU A 262 -33.68 1.13 -0.38
C LEU A 262 -34.09 -0.25 0.13
N GLN A 263 -33.14 -1.19 0.07
CA GLN A 263 -33.30 -2.56 0.57
C GLN A 263 -32.14 -2.95 1.49
N VAL A 264 -32.40 -3.91 2.38
CA VAL A 264 -31.33 -4.55 3.16
C VAL A 264 -30.34 -5.19 2.19
N GLY A 265 -29.06 -4.88 2.36
CA GLY A 265 -28.01 -5.36 1.49
C GLY A 265 -27.44 -4.30 0.53
N ASP A 266 -28.14 -3.17 0.35
CA ASP A 266 -27.68 -2.09 -0.53
C ASP A 266 -26.41 -1.41 0.00
N GLU A 267 -25.50 -1.09 -0.92
CA GLU A 267 -24.36 -0.20 -0.63
C GLU A 267 -24.82 1.26 -0.68
N VAL A 268 -24.66 1.97 0.40
CA VAL A 268 -25.10 3.35 0.58
C VAL A 268 -23.98 4.27 1.01
N LYS A 269 -24.15 5.57 0.76
CA LYS A 269 -23.29 6.61 1.35
C LYS A 269 -24.07 7.35 2.42
N THR A 270 -23.56 7.31 3.65
CA THR A 270 -24.06 8.14 4.75
C THR A 270 -23.27 9.43 4.80
N GLY A 271 -23.93 10.56 4.98
CA GLY A 271 -23.28 11.86 5.06
C GLY A 271 -23.84 12.70 6.21
N ALA A 272 -22.98 13.42 6.93
CA ALA A 272 -23.37 14.41 7.91
C ALA A 272 -23.02 15.82 7.44
N LYS A 273 -23.94 16.78 7.64
CA LYS A 273 -23.65 18.20 7.44
C LYS A 273 -22.74 18.70 8.57
N ALA A 274 -21.74 19.49 8.23
CA ALA A 274 -20.57 19.83 9.06
C ALA A 274 -20.83 20.67 10.31
N PHE A 275 -22.07 20.93 10.69
CA PHE A 275 -22.34 21.95 11.73
C PHE A 275 -22.19 21.47 13.19
N ASN A 276 -22.04 20.17 13.48
CA ASN A 276 -21.98 19.67 14.86
C ASN A 276 -21.04 18.44 15.03
N ILE A 277 -19.85 18.47 14.42
CA ILE A 277 -18.89 17.41 14.65
C ILE A 277 -17.92 17.85 15.74
N THR A 278 -17.91 17.12 16.84
CA THR A 278 -16.95 17.27 17.94
C THR A 278 -15.92 16.16 17.89
N LEU A 279 -14.67 16.49 18.18
CA LEU A 279 -13.59 15.52 18.34
C LEU A 279 -13.38 15.31 19.85
N HIS A 280 -13.48 14.07 20.29
CA HIS A 280 -13.14 13.66 21.65
C HIS A 280 -11.96 12.68 21.58
N LYS A 281 -10.97 12.91 22.44
CA LYS A 281 -9.89 11.95 22.64
C LYS A 281 -10.44 10.77 23.42
N ILE A 282 -10.24 9.55 22.94
CA ILE A 282 -10.59 8.29 23.59
C ILE A 282 -9.48 7.87 24.53
#